data_2c37df9fbb6369a5b991838a5cd4690b
#
_entry.id   2c37df9fbb6369a5b991838a5cd4690b
#
_cell.length_a   1.000
_cell.length_b   1.000
_cell.length_c   1.000
_cell.angle_alpha   90.00
_cell.angle_beta   90.00
_cell.angle_gamma   90.00
#
_symmetry.space_group_name_H-M   'P 1'
#
loop_
_entity.id
_entity.type
_entity.pdbx_description
1 polymer ?
#
loop_
_entity_poly.entity_id
_entity_poly.type
_entity_poly.pdbx_seq_one_letter_code
_entity_poly.pdbx_strand_id
1 'polypeptide(L)'
;YVIAHEVGHHVQNLLGISDKVHAAQQRSGNKAAANALSVRLELQADCFAGVWGHRADSMQKMLEPGEAEQALTAAAAIGDDRLQRQTRGQVVPESFTHGSSEQRVRWFRRGMDSGDIRQCDTFNTAAL
;
A
#
# COMPACT_ATOMS: atom_id res chain seq x y z
N TYR A 1 5.84 -1.65 10.39
CA TYR A 1 5.04 -1.44 9.19
C TYR A 1 5.57 -0.31 8.31
N VAL A 2 5.80 0.87 8.88
CA VAL A 2 6.23 2.06 8.12
C VAL A 2 7.55 1.81 7.39
N ILE A 3 8.54 1.25 8.06
CA ILE A 3 9.85 0.94 7.46
C ILE A 3 9.67 -0.07 6.32
N ALA A 4 8.88 -1.11 6.53
CA ALA A 4 8.63 -2.12 5.50
C ALA A 4 7.90 -1.52 4.29
N HIS A 5 6.97 -0.59 4.51
CA HIS A 5 6.31 0.15 3.45
C HIS A 5 7.30 0.97 2.62
N GLU A 6 8.24 1.64 3.28
CA GLU A 6 9.29 2.40 2.58
C GLU A 6 10.23 1.49 1.78
N VAL A 7 10.55 0.31 2.31
CA VAL A 7 11.28 -0.71 1.56
C VAL A 7 10.48 -1.14 0.32
N GLY A 8 9.16 -1.26 0.45
CA GLY A 8 8.29 -1.53 -0.67
C GLY A 8 8.42 -0.50 -1.79
N HIS A 9 8.46 0.78 -1.44
CA HIS A 9 8.69 1.84 -2.42
C HIS A 9 10.07 1.73 -3.06
N HIS A 10 11.09 1.38 -2.30
CA HIS A 10 12.42 1.17 -2.85
C HIS A 10 12.43 0.04 -3.90
N VAL A 11 11.73 -1.06 -3.62
CA VAL A 11 11.59 -2.15 -4.57
C VAL A 11 10.88 -1.68 -5.85
N GLN A 12 9.84 -0.86 -5.71
CA GLN A 12 9.15 -0.28 -6.86
C GLN A 12 10.08 0.57 -7.73
N ASN A 13 10.97 1.34 -7.10
CA ASN A 13 11.98 2.12 -7.83
C ASN A 13 12.93 1.20 -8.60
N LEU A 14 13.42 0.15 -7.96
CA LEU A 14 14.36 -0.80 -8.59
C LEU A 14 13.73 -1.54 -9.77
N LEU A 15 12.43 -1.84 -9.70
CA LEU A 15 11.70 -2.53 -10.76
C LEU A 15 11.20 -1.60 -11.87
N GLY A 16 11.42 -0.29 -11.75
CA GLY A 16 10.97 0.70 -12.72
C GLY A 16 9.48 1.02 -12.65
N ILE A 17 8.77 0.52 -11.64
CA ILE A 17 7.32 0.73 -11.49
C ILE A 17 7.02 2.20 -11.20
N SER A 18 7.79 2.84 -10.32
CA SER A 18 7.58 4.25 -9.94
C SER A 18 7.70 5.18 -11.15
N ASP A 19 8.68 4.96 -12.02
CA ASP A 19 8.87 5.76 -13.22
C ASP A 19 7.70 5.62 -14.19
N LYS A 20 7.19 4.41 -14.37
CA LYS A 20 6.02 4.15 -15.22
C LYS A 20 4.78 4.85 -14.68
N VAL A 21 4.59 4.82 -13.36
CA VAL A 21 3.44 5.48 -12.73
C VAL A 21 3.53 7.00 -12.90
N HIS A 22 4.70 7.58 -12.66
CA HIS A 22 4.90 9.03 -12.80
C HIS A 22 4.65 9.48 -14.25
N ALA A 23 5.13 8.71 -15.23
CA ALA A 23 4.88 9.01 -16.63
C ALA A 23 3.39 8.92 -16.97
N ALA A 24 2.68 7.93 -16.46
CA ALA A 24 1.24 7.79 -16.66
C ALA A 24 0.46 8.93 -16.00
N GLN A 25 0.88 9.37 -14.82
CA GLN A 25 0.27 10.52 -14.13
C GLN A 25 0.41 11.81 -14.94
N GLN A 26 1.57 12.03 -15.53
CA GLN A 26 1.81 13.21 -16.37
C GLN A 26 0.95 13.21 -17.62
N ARG A 27 0.70 12.03 -18.21
CA ARG A 27 -0.14 11.88 -19.39
C ARG A 27 -1.63 12.00 -19.11
N SER A 28 -2.05 11.76 -17.87
CA SER A 28 -3.47 11.71 -17.53
C SER A 28 -4.18 13.06 -17.67
N GLY A 29 -3.47 14.17 -17.43
CA GLY A 29 -4.03 15.52 -17.49
C GLY A 29 -5.19 15.77 -16.52
N ASN A 30 -5.42 14.87 -15.57
CA ASN A 30 -6.56 14.88 -14.66
C ASN A 30 -6.06 14.49 -13.27
N LYS A 31 -6.31 15.35 -12.27
CA LYS A 31 -5.82 15.12 -10.92
C LYS A 31 -6.43 13.87 -10.28
N ALA A 32 -7.73 13.63 -10.50
CA ALA A 32 -8.38 12.44 -9.95
C ALA A 32 -7.78 11.15 -10.52
N ALA A 33 -7.46 11.12 -11.82
CA ALA A 33 -6.80 9.98 -12.44
C ALA A 33 -5.37 9.78 -11.92
N ALA A 34 -4.63 10.88 -11.73
CA ALA A 34 -3.29 10.82 -11.15
C ALA A 34 -3.32 10.32 -9.70
N ASN A 35 -4.30 10.77 -8.91
CA ASN A 35 -4.49 10.28 -7.54
C ASN A 35 -4.83 8.78 -7.52
N ALA A 36 -5.65 8.31 -8.44
CA ALA A 36 -5.98 6.89 -8.53
C ALA A 36 -4.73 6.03 -8.81
N LEU A 37 -3.82 6.50 -9.65
CA LEU A 37 -2.55 5.81 -9.89
C LEU A 37 -1.66 5.84 -8.65
N SER A 38 -1.66 6.94 -7.91
CA SER A 38 -0.94 7.04 -6.65
C SER A 38 -1.44 6.02 -5.63
N VAL A 39 -2.76 5.86 -5.49
CA VAL A 39 -3.35 4.85 -4.61
C VAL A 39 -2.85 3.45 -4.99
N ARG A 40 -2.85 3.10 -6.27
CA ARG A 40 -2.38 1.78 -6.71
C ARG A 40 -0.91 1.55 -6.37
N LEU A 41 -0.07 2.57 -6.52
CA LEU A 41 1.35 2.51 -6.17
C LEU A 41 1.53 2.29 -4.67
N GLU A 42 0.79 3.03 -3.85
CA GLU A 42 0.85 2.93 -2.38
C GLU A 42 0.35 1.58 -1.87
N LEU A 43 -0.74 1.08 -2.42
CA LEU A 43 -1.28 -0.23 -2.03
C LEU A 43 -0.34 -1.37 -2.43
N GLN A 44 0.35 -1.24 -3.55
CA GLN A 44 1.39 -2.20 -3.93
C GLN A 44 2.55 -2.19 -2.93
N ALA A 45 2.96 -1.01 -2.46
CA ALA A 45 3.99 -0.89 -1.43
C ALA A 45 3.52 -1.54 -0.12
N ASP A 46 2.26 -1.40 0.25
CA ASP A 46 1.68 -2.09 1.42
C ASP A 46 1.75 -3.62 1.26
N CYS A 47 1.42 -4.12 0.07
CA CYS A 47 1.51 -5.55 -0.24
C CYS A 47 2.96 -6.04 -0.17
N PHE A 48 3.89 -5.31 -0.75
CA PHE A 48 5.32 -5.62 -0.66
C PHE A 48 5.82 -5.62 0.79
N ALA A 49 5.32 -4.70 1.61
CA ALA A 49 5.63 -4.68 3.04
C ALA A 49 5.17 -5.96 3.72
N GLY A 50 3.97 -6.44 3.37
CA GLY A 50 3.45 -7.71 3.88
C GLY A 50 4.31 -8.90 3.44
N VAL A 51 4.70 -8.93 2.17
CA VAL A 51 5.59 -9.97 1.64
C VAL A 51 6.92 -9.98 2.39
N TRP A 52 7.50 -8.79 2.61
CA TRP A 52 8.74 -8.68 3.38
C TRP A 52 8.57 -9.24 4.78
N GLY A 53 7.50 -8.89 5.46
CA GLY A 53 7.21 -9.39 6.81
C GLY A 53 7.07 -10.91 6.85
N HIS A 54 6.37 -11.49 5.88
CA HIS A 54 6.22 -12.93 5.74
C HIS A 54 7.57 -13.62 5.58
N ARG A 55 8.40 -13.10 4.67
CA ARG A 55 9.71 -13.69 4.37
C ARG A 55 10.68 -13.55 5.52
N ALA A 56 10.73 -12.38 6.15
CA ALA A 56 11.59 -12.14 7.30
C ALA A 56 11.24 -13.07 8.46
N ASP A 57 9.95 -13.26 8.74
CA ASP A 57 9.49 -14.15 9.79
C ASP A 57 9.82 -15.62 9.48
N SER A 58 9.62 -16.04 8.23
CA SER A 58 9.93 -17.40 7.79
C SER A 58 11.41 -17.75 7.89
N MET A 59 12.29 -16.77 7.58
CA MET A 59 13.73 -17.00 7.57
C MET A 59 14.37 -16.88 8.94
N GLN A 60 13.94 -15.92 9.76
CA GLN A 60 14.60 -15.57 11.01
C GLN A 60 13.68 -15.43 12.21
N LYS A 61 12.39 -15.68 12.04
CA LYS A 61 11.35 -15.49 13.06
C LYS A 61 11.45 -14.10 13.70
N MET A 62 11.56 -13.07 12.89
CA MET A 62 11.75 -11.70 13.35
C MET A 62 10.48 -11.10 13.96
N LEU A 63 9.31 -11.63 13.64
CA LEU A 63 8.04 -11.13 14.17
C LEU A 63 7.69 -11.84 15.47
N GLU A 64 7.48 -11.06 16.51
CA GLU A 64 6.97 -11.55 17.78
C GLU A 64 5.46 -11.73 17.70
N PRO A 65 4.86 -12.58 18.57
CA PRO A 65 3.40 -12.70 18.62
C PRO A 65 2.72 -11.34 18.79
N GLY A 66 1.73 -11.06 17.94
CA GLY A 66 0.97 -9.81 17.98
C GLY A 66 1.54 -8.69 17.12
N GLU A 67 2.75 -8.79 16.60
CA GLU A 67 3.32 -7.73 15.75
C GLU A 67 2.58 -7.59 14.42
N ALA A 68 2.10 -8.69 13.84
CA ALA A 68 1.30 -8.64 12.63
C ALA A 68 0.01 -7.84 12.84
N GLU A 69 -0.67 -8.07 13.96
CA GLU A 69 -1.88 -7.34 14.33
C GLU A 69 -1.58 -5.87 14.60
N GLN A 70 -0.44 -5.56 15.22
CA GLN A 70 -0.01 -4.17 15.43
C GLN A 70 0.24 -3.47 14.10
N ALA A 71 0.86 -4.15 13.13
CA ALA A 71 1.09 -3.60 11.80
C ALA A 71 -0.23 -3.34 11.08
N LEU A 72 -1.18 -4.25 11.16
CA LEU A 72 -2.51 -4.07 10.57
C LEU A 72 -3.26 -2.90 11.21
N THR A 73 -3.14 -2.74 12.53
CA THR A 73 -3.72 -1.60 13.25
C THR A 73 -3.09 -0.29 12.78
N ALA A 74 -1.77 -0.26 12.61
CA ALA A 74 -1.06 0.92 12.10
C ALA A 74 -1.52 1.27 10.68
N ALA A 75 -1.63 0.28 9.80
CA ALA A 75 -2.11 0.48 8.43
C ALA A 75 -3.54 1.06 8.41
N ALA A 76 -4.41 0.54 9.28
CA ALA A 76 -5.78 1.03 9.40
C ALA A 76 -5.83 2.48 9.89
N ALA A 77 -4.91 2.87 10.78
CA ALA A 77 -4.90 4.20 11.38
C ALA A 77 -4.53 5.31 10.39
N ILE A 78 -3.80 4.99 9.32
CA ILE A 78 -3.27 5.98 8.37
C ILE A 78 -3.89 5.90 6.97
N GLY A 79 -5.02 5.22 6.82
CA GLY A 79 -5.79 5.28 5.58
C GLY A 79 -6.35 6.69 5.35
N ASP A 80 -6.47 7.08 4.08
CA ASP A 80 -6.91 8.42 3.70
C ASP A 80 -8.31 8.76 4.24
N ASP A 81 -9.21 7.80 4.23
CA ASP A 81 -10.56 7.98 4.76
C ASP A 81 -10.55 8.35 6.24
N ARG A 82 -9.72 7.66 7.03
CA ARG A 82 -9.62 7.91 8.46
C ARG A 82 -8.98 9.26 8.75
N LEU A 83 -7.89 9.58 8.05
CA LEU A 83 -7.21 10.86 8.21
C LEU A 83 -8.11 12.04 7.80
N GLN A 84 -8.86 11.91 6.69
CA GLN A 84 -9.77 12.96 6.24
C GLN A 84 -10.93 13.16 7.20
N ARG A 85 -11.48 12.07 7.76
CA ARG A 85 -12.55 12.15 8.75
C ARG A 85 -12.10 12.89 10.00
N GLN A 86 -10.85 12.66 10.45
CA GLN A 86 -10.27 13.32 11.62
C GLN A 86 -9.98 14.79 11.37
N THR A 87 -9.53 15.15 10.16
CA THR A 87 -9.06 16.52 9.87
C THR A 87 -10.11 17.39 9.24
N ARG A 88 -11.01 16.84 8.42
CA ARG A 88 -11.99 17.59 7.63
C ARG A 88 -13.43 17.27 8.00
N GLY A 89 -13.66 16.22 8.75
CA GLY A 89 -15.00 15.76 9.12
C GLY A 89 -15.75 15.05 7.99
N GLN A 90 -15.18 14.97 6.78
CA GLN A 90 -15.81 14.28 5.66
C GLN A 90 -14.76 13.55 4.82
N VAL A 91 -15.21 12.52 4.11
CA VAL A 91 -14.36 11.69 3.27
C VAL A 91 -14.62 12.01 1.80
N VAL A 92 -13.54 12.30 1.06
CA VAL A 92 -13.59 12.59 -0.38
C VAL A 92 -12.70 11.59 -1.12
N PRO A 93 -13.27 10.45 -1.59
CA PRO A 93 -12.45 9.37 -2.18
C PRO A 93 -11.61 9.79 -3.37
N GLU A 94 -12.06 10.73 -4.19
CA GLU A 94 -11.33 11.20 -5.36
C GLU A 94 -10.02 11.92 -4.99
N SER A 95 -9.89 12.37 -3.75
CA SER A 95 -8.69 13.03 -3.26
C SER A 95 -7.70 12.08 -2.58
N PHE A 96 -8.01 10.79 -2.51
CA PHE A 96 -7.11 9.80 -1.90
C PHE A 96 -5.85 9.66 -2.73
N THR A 97 -4.70 9.60 -2.04
CA THR A 97 -3.40 9.34 -2.65
C THR A 97 -2.73 8.08 -2.12
N HIS A 98 -3.20 7.55 -0.98
CA HIS A 98 -2.63 6.36 -0.32
C HIS A 98 -3.62 5.19 -0.23
N GLY A 99 -4.90 5.46 -0.39
CA GLY A 99 -5.95 4.47 -0.25
C GLY A 99 -6.66 4.53 1.10
N SER A 100 -7.82 3.88 1.17
CA SER A 100 -8.59 3.79 2.40
C SER A 100 -7.93 2.86 3.40
N SER A 101 -8.33 2.96 4.67
CA SER A 101 -7.86 2.05 5.72
C SER A 101 -8.13 0.59 5.36
N GLU A 102 -9.32 0.30 4.86
CA GLU A 102 -9.69 -1.07 4.46
C GLU A 102 -8.81 -1.58 3.32
N GLN A 103 -8.56 -0.75 2.31
CA GLN A 103 -7.69 -1.11 1.19
C GLN A 103 -6.26 -1.38 1.65
N ARG A 104 -5.71 -0.51 2.49
CA ARG A 104 -4.34 -0.66 2.99
C ARG A 104 -4.18 -1.93 3.81
N VAL A 105 -5.12 -2.23 4.70
CA VAL A 105 -5.12 -3.46 5.49
C VAL A 105 -5.23 -4.68 4.58
N ARG A 106 -6.13 -4.65 3.60
CA ARG A 106 -6.35 -5.78 2.68
C ARG A 106 -5.08 -6.13 1.90
N TRP A 107 -4.42 -5.15 1.34
CA TRP A 107 -3.23 -5.40 0.53
C TRP A 107 -2.01 -5.78 1.36
N PHE A 108 -1.83 -5.18 2.53
CA PHE A 108 -0.79 -5.59 3.45
C PHE A 108 -0.98 -7.03 3.90
N ARG A 109 -2.21 -7.40 4.27
CA ARG A 109 -2.54 -8.77 4.66
C ARG A 109 -2.31 -9.76 3.53
N ARG A 110 -2.67 -9.39 2.30
CA ARG A 110 -2.45 -10.24 1.12
C ARG A 110 -0.97 -10.55 0.92
N GLY A 111 -0.11 -9.56 1.08
CA GLY A 111 1.32 -9.78 1.02
C GLY A 111 1.83 -10.66 2.15
N MET A 112 1.35 -10.40 3.37
CA MET A 112 1.75 -11.16 4.55
C MET A 112 1.31 -12.62 4.47
N ASP A 113 0.10 -12.88 4.02
CA ASP A 113 -0.43 -14.25 3.94
C ASP A 113 0.23 -15.05 2.80
N SER A 114 0.46 -14.41 1.65
CA SER A 114 1.01 -15.09 0.48
C SER A 114 2.53 -15.21 0.49
N GLY A 115 3.22 -14.19 0.99
CA GLY A 115 4.68 -14.10 0.87
C GLY A 115 5.17 -14.05 -0.57
N ASP A 116 4.32 -13.63 -1.51
CA ASP A 116 4.57 -13.71 -2.94
C ASP A 116 4.28 -12.37 -3.60
N ILE A 117 5.32 -11.72 -4.15
CA ILE A 117 5.20 -10.41 -4.80
C ILE A 117 4.28 -10.44 -6.02
N ARG A 118 4.06 -11.61 -6.63
CA ARG A 118 3.15 -11.77 -7.77
C ARG A 118 1.70 -11.53 -7.37
N GLN A 119 1.39 -11.59 -6.08
CA GLN A 119 0.06 -11.28 -5.54
C GLN A 119 -0.17 -9.78 -5.35
N CYS A 120 0.83 -8.95 -5.64
CA CYS A 120 0.82 -7.51 -5.35
C CYS A 120 0.58 -6.65 -6.60
N ASP A 121 -0.06 -7.19 -7.64
CA ASP A 121 -0.34 -6.40 -8.83
C ASP A 121 -1.62 -5.58 -8.64
N THR A 122 -1.47 -4.39 -8.10
CA THR A 122 -2.56 -3.45 -7.88
C THR A 122 -2.95 -2.69 -9.14
N PHE A 123 -2.19 -2.82 -10.24
CA PHE A 123 -2.42 -2.06 -11.46
C PHE A 123 -3.34 -2.79 -12.43
N ASN A 124 -3.42 -4.11 -12.35
CA ASN A 124 -4.20 -4.94 -13.26
C ASN A 124 -5.42 -5.57 -12.59
N THR A 125 -5.93 -4.95 -11.53
CA THR A 125 -7.15 -5.39 -10.86
C THR A 125 -8.17 -4.27 -10.83
N ALA A 126 -9.45 -4.60 -11.00
CA ALA A 126 -10.55 -3.65 -10.88
C ALA A 126 -10.92 -3.41 -9.41
N ALA A 127 -10.70 -4.40 -8.54
CA ALA A 127 -11.09 -4.36 -7.14
C ALA A 127 -9.85 -4.17 -6.25
N LEU A 128 -9.73 -3.02 -5.62
CA LEU A 128 -8.69 -2.71 -4.66
C LEU A 128 -9.20 -2.88 -3.23
#